data_7fe8cbf267197c6dcf572a0dc08f633a
#
_entry.id   7fe8cbf267197c6dcf572a0dc08f633a
#
_cell.length_a   1.000
_cell.length_b   1.000
_cell.length_c   1.000
_cell.angle_alpha   90.00
_cell.angle_beta   90.00
_cell.angle_gamma   90.00
#
_symmetry.space_group_name_H-M   'P 1'
#
loop_
_entity.id
_entity.type
_entity.pdbx_description
1 polymer ?
#
loop_
_entity_poly.entity_id
_entity_poly.type
_entity_poly.pdbx_seq_one_letter_code
_entity_poly.pdbx_strand_id
1 'polypeptide(L)'
;LNNFTKELISTLPDELSVVNFVNSGSEANELAMRMCRTVTKQEDMIAVEAGYHGNTQGCIDISSYKFDGTGGAGAPEHTHIVPLPDRFRGIYRGEEESHNYAAHIQEQVNNIKAKGRNVAGFICESIISCGGQIELPDNYLKTAYAAVRNEGGLCIADEVQVGIGRVGTHYWGFQLHDVIPDIVTIGKPLGNGHPLAAVICTQDIAEGFANGMEYFNTFGGNPVSCSIGLEVLRVVRDENL
;
A
#
# COMPACT_ATOMS: atom_id res chain seq x y z
N LEU A 1 21.34 -8.99 -6.38
CA LEU A 1 19.89 -9.22 -6.40
C LEU A 1 19.50 -10.29 -5.35
N ASN A 2 19.88 -11.57 -5.53
CA ASN A 2 19.43 -12.67 -4.68
C ASN A 2 19.65 -12.46 -3.18
N ASN A 3 20.80 -11.91 -2.77
CA ASN A 3 21.09 -11.63 -1.36
C ASN A 3 20.19 -10.52 -0.81
N PHE A 4 19.94 -9.48 -1.60
CA PHE A 4 19.06 -8.40 -1.23
C PHE A 4 17.61 -8.87 -1.12
N THR A 5 17.13 -9.65 -2.09
CA THR A 5 15.79 -10.24 -2.03
C THR A 5 15.59 -11.09 -0.77
N LYS A 6 16.56 -11.97 -0.45
CA LYS A 6 16.49 -12.81 0.77
C LYS A 6 16.47 -11.98 2.05
N GLU A 7 17.31 -10.97 2.14
CA GLU A 7 17.37 -10.09 3.31
C GLU A 7 16.04 -9.31 3.46
N LEU A 8 15.50 -8.78 2.36
CA LEU A 8 14.23 -8.05 2.39
C LEU A 8 13.07 -8.95 2.80
N ILE A 9 12.93 -10.14 2.19
CA ILE A 9 11.85 -11.09 2.51
C ILE A 9 11.96 -11.55 3.96
N SER A 10 13.16 -11.74 4.50
CA SER A 10 13.34 -12.19 5.90
C SER A 10 12.80 -11.21 6.95
N THR A 11 12.46 -9.99 6.56
CA THR A 11 11.84 -8.97 7.43
C THR A 11 10.32 -8.97 7.39
N LEU A 12 9.72 -9.77 6.50
CA LEU A 12 8.28 -9.81 6.21
C LEU A 12 7.65 -11.10 6.73
N PRO A 13 6.31 -11.14 6.90
CA PRO A 13 5.58 -12.39 7.08
C PRO A 13 5.80 -13.37 5.91
N ASP A 14 5.77 -14.67 6.21
CA ASP A 14 6.07 -15.75 5.23
C ASP A 14 5.17 -15.72 3.98
N GLU A 15 3.97 -15.18 4.10
CA GLU A 15 3.01 -15.05 3.01
C GLU A 15 3.49 -14.09 1.91
N LEU A 16 4.31 -13.09 2.29
CA LEU A 16 4.83 -12.05 1.40
C LEU A 16 6.20 -12.45 0.84
N SER A 17 6.20 -13.29 -0.18
CA SER A 17 7.38 -14.03 -0.64
C SER A 17 7.89 -13.66 -2.03
N VAL A 18 7.13 -12.90 -2.83
CA VAL A 18 7.52 -12.52 -4.20
C VAL A 18 7.82 -11.02 -4.29
N VAL A 19 8.99 -10.67 -4.82
CA VAL A 19 9.47 -9.29 -4.91
C VAL A 19 9.65 -8.85 -6.36
N ASN A 20 9.05 -7.72 -6.72
CA ASN A 20 9.29 -7.00 -7.96
C ASN A 20 9.99 -5.68 -7.65
N PHE A 21 11.24 -5.52 -8.05
CA PHE A 21 11.98 -4.28 -7.85
C PHE A 21 11.63 -3.23 -8.90
N VAL A 22 11.46 -2.00 -8.43
CA VAL A 22 11.20 -0.79 -9.21
C VAL A 22 12.08 0.35 -8.68
N ASN A 23 11.87 1.60 -9.12
CA ASN A 23 12.80 2.69 -8.80
C ASN A 23 12.18 3.82 -7.97
N SER A 24 10.87 3.80 -7.81
CA SER A 24 10.13 4.82 -7.04
C SER A 24 8.87 4.25 -6.40
N GLY A 25 8.39 4.91 -5.33
CA GLY A 25 7.10 4.58 -4.72
C GLY A 25 5.93 4.71 -5.69
N SER A 26 5.99 5.67 -6.64
CA SER A 26 4.99 5.80 -7.69
C SER A 26 4.94 4.59 -8.61
N GLU A 27 6.10 4.09 -9.07
CA GLU A 27 6.14 2.84 -9.85
C GLU A 27 5.64 1.65 -9.04
N ALA A 28 5.99 1.59 -7.74
CA ALA A 28 5.54 0.51 -6.87
C ALA A 28 4.01 0.49 -6.70
N ASN A 29 3.40 1.63 -6.40
CA ASN A 29 1.95 1.72 -6.23
C ASN A 29 1.20 1.52 -7.56
N GLU A 30 1.72 2.03 -8.67
CA GLU A 30 1.16 1.77 -10.00
C GLU A 30 1.14 0.27 -10.33
N LEU A 31 2.26 -0.43 -10.06
CA LEU A 31 2.35 -1.87 -10.25
C LEU A 31 1.41 -2.65 -9.31
N ALA A 32 1.33 -2.26 -8.04
CA ALA A 32 0.45 -2.88 -7.06
C ALA A 32 -1.03 -2.78 -7.47
N MET A 33 -1.48 -1.61 -7.90
CA MET A 33 -2.84 -1.42 -8.42
C MET A 33 -3.09 -2.23 -9.69
N ARG A 34 -2.10 -2.30 -10.60
CA ARG A 34 -2.19 -3.14 -11.79
C ARG A 34 -2.30 -4.63 -11.42
N MET A 35 -1.56 -5.11 -10.40
CA MET A 35 -1.70 -6.47 -9.88
C MET A 35 -3.11 -6.72 -9.35
N CYS A 36 -3.65 -5.82 -8.53
CA CYS A 36 -5.02 -5.93 -8.02
C CYS A 36 -6.03 -6.09 -9.17
N ARG A 37 -6.03 -5.17 -10.12
CA ARG A 37 -6.97 -5.18 -11.26
C ARG A 37 -6.80 -6.42 -12.14
N THR A 38 -5.56 -6.86 -12.36
CA THR A 38 -5.28 -8.06 -13.18
C THR A 38 -5.79 -9.33 -12.51
N VAL A 39 -5.56 -9.49 -11.21
CA VAL A 39 -5.91 -10.71 -10.47
C VAL A 39 -7.42 -10.78 -10.23
N THR A 40 -8.03 -9.69 -9.77
CA THR A 40 -9.45 -9.63 -9.45
C THR A 40 -10.37 -9.50 -10.67
N LYS A 41 -9.84 -9.04 -11.80
CA LYS A 41 -10.60 -8.65 -13.00
C LYS A 41 -11.60 -7.51 -12.73
N GLN A 42 -11.31 -6.68 -11.74
CA GLN A 42 -12.11 -5.52 -11.32
C GLN A 42 -11.27 -4.24 -11.46
N GLU A 43 -11.94 -3.08 -11.49
CA GLU A 43 -11.30 -1.76 -11.67
C GLU A 43 -11.37 -0.89 -10.41
N ASP A 44 -12.42 -1.07 -9.59
CA ASP A 44 -12.76 -0.17 -8.51
C ASP A 44 -11.80 -0.31 -7.32
N MET A 45 -11.18 0.81 -6.94
CA MET A 45 -10.24 0.90 -5.82
C MET A 45 -10.81 1.77 -4.71
N ILE A 46 -10.61 1.36 -3.47
CA ILE A 46 -10.93 2.16 -2.28
C ILE A 46 -9.63 2.74 -1.72
N ALA A 47 -9.65 4.03 -1.36
CA ALA A 47 -8.53 4.70 -0.72
C ALA A 47 -9.01 5.67 0.37
N VAL A 48 -8.08 6.13 1.19
CA VAL A 48 -8.37 7.01 2.33
C VAL A 48 -8.21 8.49 1.92
N GLU A 49 -9.10 9.35 2.41
CA GLU A 49 -9.00 10.80 2.28
C GLU A 49 -7.63 11.31 2.75
N ALA A 50 -7.08 12.29 2.05
CA ALA A 50 -5.72 12.83 2.23
C ALA A 50 -4.58 11.81 1.99
N GLY A 51 -4.87 10.60 1.54
CA GLY A 51 -3.85 9.62 1.14
C GLY A 51 -3.06 10.09 -0.08
N TYR A 52 -1.75 9.78 -0.10
CA TYR A 52 -0.85 10.08 -1.21
C TYR A 52 -0.05 8.85 -1.61
N HIS A 53 -0.23 8.40 -2.85
CA HIS A 53 0.35 7.16 -3.34
C HIS A 53 1.33 7.34 -4.51
N GLY A 54 1.60 8.57 -4.93
CA GLY A 54 2.58 8.87 -5.96
C GLY A 54 2.13 9.91 -6.99
N ASN A 55 2.89 10.01 -8.08
CA ASN A 55 2.77 11.10 -9.05
C ASN A 55 2.71 10.62 -10.53
N THR A 56 2.47 9.33 -10.77
CA THR A 56 2.00 8.82 -12.06
C THR A 56 0.50 9.05 -12.17
N GLN A 57 -0.07 8.97 -13.36
CA GLN A 57 -1.50 9.25 -13.54
C GLN A 57 -2.37 8.35 -12.67
N GLY A 58 -2.14 7.02 -12.66
CA GLY A 58 -2.91 6.11 -11.82
C GLY A 58 -2.72 6.36 -10.31
N CYS A 59 -1.52 6.79 -9.88
CA CYS A 59 -1.29 7.19 -8.49
C CYS A 59 -2.00 8.51 -8.14
N ILE A 60 -2.09 9.46 -9.07
CA ILE A 60 -2.87 10.70 -8.88
C ILE A 60 -4.36 10.36 -8.75
N ASP A 61 -4.85 9.47 -9.60
CA ASP A 61 -6.25 9.04 -9.65
C ASP A 61 -6.72 8.35 -8.36
N ILE A 62 -5.80 7.83 -7.53
CA ILE A 62 -6.09 7.19 -6.25
C ILE A 62 -5.67 8.04 -5.03
N SER A 63 -5.04 9.19 -5.24
CA SER A 63 -4.52 10.05 -4.18
C SER A 63 -5.41 11.29 -3.97
N SER A 64 -6.30 11.26 -2.97
CA SER A 64 -7.18 12.41 -2.71
C SER A 64 -6.38 13.65 -2.32
N TYR A 65 -5.24 13.49 -1.69
CA TYR A 65 -4.26 14.56 -1.47
C TYR A 65 -3.93 15.36 -2.75
N LYS A 66 -3.95 14.69 -3.93
CA LYS A 66 -3.65 15.32 -5.23
C LYS A 66 -4.89 15.82 -5.92
N PHE A 67 -5.89 14.98 -6.13
CA PHE A 67 -7.04 15.33 -6.97
C PHE A 67 -8.06 16.25 -6.27
N ASP A 68 -8.06 16.32 -4.94
CA ASP A 68 -8.85 17.30 -4.16
C ASP A 68 -8.10 18.62 -3.94
N GLY A 69 -6.79 18.66 -4.25
CA GLY A 69 -5.96 19.84 -4.14
C GLY A 69 -6.16 20.82 -5.30
N THR A 70 -5.48 21.98 -5.21
CA THR A 70 -5.51 23.00 -6.25
C THR A 70 -5.04 22.43 -7.60
N GLY A 71 -5.88 22.54 -8.64
CA GLY A 71 -5.63 22.00 -9.97
C GLY A 71 -5.96 20.53 -10.15
N GLY A 72 -6.50 19.88 -9.14
CA GLY A 72 -7.00 18.51 -9.23
C GLY A 72 -8.36 18.44 -9.94
N ALA A 73 -8.68 17.27 -10.49
CA ALA A 73 -9.91 17.03 -11.27
C ALA A 73 -10.97 16.25 -10.48
N GLY A 74 -10.73 15.98 -9.17
CA GLY A 74 -11.56 15.09 -8.37
C GLY A 74 -11.28 13.61 -8.63
N ALA A 75 -11.93 12.74 -7.88
CA ALA A 75 -11.80 11.30 -8.02
C ALA A 75 -12.41 10.79 -9.35
N PRO A 76 -11.71 9.93 -10.10
CA PRO A 76 -12.33 9.24 -11.23
C PRO A 76 -13.38 8.23 -10.75
N GLU A 77 -14.26 7.78 -11.65
CA GLU A 77 -15.41 6.94 -11.32
C GLU A 77 -15.05 5.62 -10.59
N HIS A 78 -13.89 5.08 -10.87
CA HIS A 78 -13.38 3.82 -10.29
C HIS A 78 -12.60 4.02 -8.98
N THR A 79 -12.53 5.24 -8.46
CA THR A 79 -11.87 5.57 -7.19
C THR A 79 -12.92 5.96 -6.14
N HIS A 80 -12.90 5.26 -5.01
CA HIS A 80 -13.83 5.45 -3.91
C HIS A 80 -13.07 5.88 -2.67
N ILE A 81 -13.40 7.06 -2.14
CA ILE A 81 -12.70 7.63 -1.00
C ILE A 81 -13.53 7.42 0.27
N VAL A 82 -12.85 7.00 1.34
CA VAL A 82 -13.39 6.94 2.69
C VAL A 82 -12.77 8.02 3.56
N PRO A 83 -13.49 8.49 4.59
CA PRO A 83 -13.02 9.57 5.46
C PRO A 83 -11.66 9.24 6.09
N LEU A 84 -10.82 10.28 6.27
CA LEU A 84 -9.56 10.21 7.01
C LEU A 84 -9.82 9.76 8.45
N PRO A 85 -9.26 8.62 8.90
CA PRO A 85 -9.50 8.09 10.23
C PRO A 85 -8.63 8.79 11.30
N ASP A 86 -8.80 10.11 11.43
CA ASP A 86 -8.09 10.93 12.40
C ASP A 86 -8.80 10.88 13.76
N ARG A 87 -8.17 10.22 14.73
CA ARG A 87 -8.65 10.05 16.11
C ARG A 87 -8.78 11.39 16.86
N PHE A 88 -8.04 12.42 16.44
CA PHE A 88 -7.96 13.69 17.15
C PHE A 88 -8.85 14.78 16.53
N ARG A 89 -8.84 14.95 15.20
CA ARG A 89 -9.55 16.03 14.49
C ARG A 89 -10.68 15.52 13.60
N GLY A 90 -10.76 14.21 13.39
CA GLY A 90 -11.70 13.60 12.47
C GLY A 90 -13.15 13.66 12.92
N ILE A 91 -14.02 13.09 12.09
CA ILE A 91 -15.47 13.11 12.26
C ILE A 91 -15.96 12.19 13.39
N TYR A 92 -15.20 11.13 13.71
CA TYR A 92 -15.51 10.24 14.83
C TYR A 92 -14.40 10.30 15.87
N ARG A 93 -14.80 10.26 17.14
CA ARG A 93 -13.90 10.30 18.30
C ARG A 93 -14.44 9.42 19.41
N GLY A 94 -13.52 8.84 20.21
CA GLY A 94 -13.89 8.02 21.37
C GLY A 94 -13.89 6.53 21.06
N GLU A 95 -14.52 5.73 21.91
CA GLU A 95 -14.36 4.26 21.93
C GLU A 95 -14.78 3.54 20.63
N GLU A 96 -15.76 4.07 19.90
CA GLU A 96 -16.27 3.44 18.68
C GLU A 96 -15.69 4.04 17.38
N GLU A 97 -14.71 4.93 17.46
CA GLU A 97 -14.15 5.63 16.30
C GLU A 97 -13.66 4.66 15.21
N SER A 98 -12.93 3.63 15.62
CA SER A 98 -12.39 2.62 14.72
C SER A 98 -13.48 1.90 13.92
N HIS A 99 -14.52 1.45 14.61
CA HIS A 99 -15.66 0.78 14.00
C HIS A 99 -16.38 1.71 13.00
N ASN A 100 -16.63 2.94 13.41
CA ASN A 100 -17.35 3.92 12.59
C ASN A 100 -16.55 4.30 11.33
N TYR A 101 -15.22 4.51 11.44
CA TYR A 101 -14.38 4.75 10.26
C TYR A 101 -14.32 3.52 9.33
N ALA A 102 -14.15 2.34 9.89
CA ALA A 102 -14.08 1.12 9.09
C ALA A 102 -15.41 0.77 8.40
N ALA A 103 -16.55 1.18 8.98
CA ALA A 103 -17.89 0.98 8.36
C ALA A 103 -18.00 1.68 6.99
N HIS A 104 -17.28 2.78 6.75
CA HIS A 104 -17.26 3.42 5.45
C HIS A 104 -16.61 2.56 4.36
N ILE A 105 -15.68 1.67 4.71
CA ILE A 105 -15.13 0.70 3.74
C ILE A 105 -16.25 -0.22 3.25
N GLN A 106 -17.03 -0.80 4.19
CA GLN A 106 -18.17 -1.66 3.84
C GLN A 106 -19.25 -0.91 3.05
N GLU A 107 -19.48 0.37 3.38
CA GLU A 107 -20.41 1.22 2.64
C GLU A 107 -19.94 1.39 1.18
N GLN A 108 -18.65 1.69 0.94
CA GLN A 108 -18.12 1.80 -0.42
C GLN A 108 -18.18 0.48 -1.17
N VAL A 109 -17.87 -0.64 -0.54
CA VAL A 109 -18.04 -1.97 -1.12
C VAL A 109 -19.49 -2.17 -1.58
N ASN A 110 -20.48 -1.84 -0.75
CA ASN A 110 -21.89 -1.95 -1.08
C ASN A 110 -22.30 -1.01 -2.24
N ASN A 111 -21.76 0.22 -2.25
CA ASN A 111 -22.01 1.19 -3.32
C ASN A 111 -21.45 0.73 -4.67
N ILE A 112 -20.27 0.12 -4.69
CA ILE A 112 -19.67 -0.48 -5.90
C ILE A 112 -20.55 -1.62 -6.40
N LYS A 113 -20.97 -2.52 -5.51
CA LYS A 113 -21.87 -3.65 -5.85
C LYS A 113 -23.22 -3.21 -6.37
N ALA A 114 -23.80 -2.15 -5.82
CA ALA A 114 -25.06 -1.59 -6.30
C ALA A 114 -24.97 -1.07 -7.76
N LYS A 115 -23.77 -0.76 -8.23
CA LYS A 115 -23.50 -0.40 -9.64
C LYS A 115 -23.22 -1.61 -10.55
N GLY A 116 -23.35 -2.85 -10.03
CA GLY A 116 -23.04 -4.08 -10.77
C GLY A 116 -21.55 -4.35 -10.97
N ARG A 117 -20.68 -3.67 -10.19
CA ARG A 117 -19.22 -3.83 -10.20
C ARG A 117 -18.74 -4.54 -8.92
N ASN A 118 -17.46 -4.78 -8.79
CA ASN A 118 -16.88 -5.27 -7.55
C ASN A 118 -15.55 -4.57 -7.25
N VAL A 119 -15.10 -4.64 -6.00
CA VAL A 119 -13.85 -4.01 -5.55
C VAL A 119 -12.63 -4.78 -6.06
N ALA A 120 -11.69 -4.07 -6.68
CA ALA A 120 -10.38 -4.61 -7.05
C ALA A 120 -9.44 -4.62 -5.84
N GLY A 121 -9.45 -3.54 -5.05
CA GLY A 121 -8.60 -3.46 -3.88
C GLY A 121 -8.82 -2.22 -3.02
N PHE A 122 -8.15 -2.26 -1.87
CA PHE A 122 -8.01 -1.15 -0.93
C PHE A 122 -6.54 -0.81 -0.78
N ILE A 123 -6.20 0.47 -0.90
CA ILE A 123 -4.84 0.97 -0.66
C ILE A 123 -4.85 1.96 0.50
N CYS A 124 -3.92 1.78 1.42
CA CYS A 124 -3.76 2.66 2.58
C CYS A 124 -2.30 2.74 3.01
N GLU A 125 -1.84 3.94 3.35
CA GLU A 125 -0.62 4.13 4.11
C GLU A 125 -0.84 3.63 5.54
N SER A 126 0.09 2.89 6.11
CA SER A 126 -0.03 2.39 7.51
C SER A 126 -0.03 3.52 8.56
N ILE A 127 0.52 4.68 8.19
CA ILE A 127 0.33 5.99 8.85
C ILE A 127 0.11 6.98 7.71
N ILE A 128 -0.97 7.75 7.73
CA ILE A 128 -1.30 8.69 6.65
C ILE A 128 -0.35 9.88 6.70
N SER A 129 0.70 9.86 5.87
CA SER A 129 1.82 10.77 6.00
C SER A 129 1.51 12.19 5.51
N CYS A 130 1.13 12.34 4.25
CA CYS A 130 0.83 13.65 3.66
C CYS A 130 -0.42 14.29 4.27
N GLY A 131 -1.34 13.48 4.79
CA GLY A 131 -2.51 13.93 5.53
C GLY A 131 -2.20 14.51 6.90
N GLY A 132 -0.96 14.38 7.43
CA GLY A 132 -0.56 14.96 8.71
C GLY A 132 0.11 14.01 9.70
N GLN A 133 0.66 12.91 9.27
CA GLN A 133 1.22 11.84 10.11
C GLN A 133 0.15 11.26 11.04
N ILE A 134 -0.98 10.87 10.47
CA ILE A 134 -2.14 10.39 11.22
C ILE A 134 -1.99 8.89 11.47
N GLU A 135 -1.95 8.51 12.73
CA GLU A 135 -2.03 7.12 13.17
C GLU A 135 -3.45 6.60 12.97
N LEU A 136 -3.57 5.43 12.37
CA LEU A 136 -4.87 4.79 12.16
C LEU A 136 -5.43 4.25 13.50
N PRO A 137 -6.75 4.29 13.71
CA PRO A 137 -7.38 3.68 14.89
C PRO A 137 -7.12 2.17 15.00
N ASP A 138 -7.09 1.67 16.23
CA ASP A 138 -6.89 0.25 16.50
C ASP A 138 -7.96 -0.61 15.78
N ASN A 139 -7.55 -1.73 15.18
CA ASN A 139 -8.42 -2.62 14.38
C ASN A 139 -9.02 -2.01 13.10
N TYR A 140 -8.75 -0.75 12.75
CA TYR A 140 -9.25 -0.13 11.51
C TYR A 140 -8.85 -0.96 10.27
N LEU A 141 -7.54 -1.20 10.08
CA LEU A 141 -7.06 -2.00 8.94
C LEU A 141 -7.58 -3.44 8.98
N LYS A 142 -7.72 -4.04 10.17
CA LYS A 142 -8.24 -5.40 10.31
C LYS A 142 -9.68 -5.52 9.77
N THR A 143 -10.53 -4.56 10.13
CA THR A 143 -11.92 -4.50 9.66
C THR A 143 -11.99 -4.13 8.17
N ALA A 144 -11.18 -3.17 7.72
CA ALA A 144 -11.11 -2.77 6.31
C ALA A 144 -10.69 -3.94 5.40
N TYR A 145 -9.62 -4.65 5.78
CA TYR A 145 -9.13 -5.80 5.02
C TYR A 145 -10.17 -6.92 4.94
N ALA A 146 -10.85 -7.20 6.06
CA ALA A 146 -11.92 -8.20 6.07
C ALA A 146 -13.06 -7.82 5.11
N ALA A 147 -13.51 -6.56 5.12
CA ALA A 147 -14.58 -6.09 4.25
C ALA A 147 -14.23 -6.22 2.75
N VAL A 148 -13.01 -5.86 2.37
CA VAL A 148 -12.54 -5.93 0.98
C VAL A 148 -12.31 -7.37 0.53
N ARG A 149 -11.65 -8.19 1.36
CA ARG A 149 -11.35 -9.60 1.05
C ARG A 149 -12.59 -10.47 0.95
N ASN A 150 -13.63 -10.20 1.75
CA ASN A 150 -14.91 -10.91 1.66
C ASN A 150 -15.58 -10.79 0.28
N GLU A 151 -15.21 -9.77 -0.48
CA GLU A 151 -15.70 -9.54 -1.85
C GLU A 151 -14.64 -9.87 -2.91
N GLY A 152 -13.53 -10.52 -2.51
CA GLY A 152 -12.46 -10.95 -3.41
C GLY A 152 -11.50 -9.84 -3.82
N GLY A 153 -11.57 -8.66 -3.23
CA GLY A 153 -10.61 -7.58 -3.42
C GLY A 153 -9.32 -7.81 -2.64
N LEU A 154 -8.25 -7.10 -3.01
CA LEU A 154 -6.92 -7.22 -2.42
C LEU A 154 -6.56 -5.97 -1.60
N CYS A 155 -5.72 -6.14 -0.57
CA CYS A 155 -5.30 -5.09 0.33
C CYS A 155 -3.83 -4.73 0.12
N ILE A 156 -3.57 -3.46 -0.20
CA ILE A 156 -2.24 -2.89 -0.40
C ILE A 156 -1.86 -2.07 0.83
N ALA A 157 -0.77 -2.43 1.50
CA ALA A 157 -0.11 -1.57 2.48
C ALA A 157 0.93 -0.71 1.76
N ASP A 158 0.70 0.60 1.73
CA ASP A 158 1.70 1.57 1.24
C ASP A 158 2.68 1.90 2.37
N GLU A 159 3.84 1.23 2.34
CA GLU A 159 4.94 1.39 3.29
C GLU A 159 6.04 2.34 2.76
N VAL A 160 5.77 3.06 1.67
CA VAL A 160 6.75 3.95 1.02
C VAL A 160 7.29 5.02 1.97
N GLN A 161 6.51 5.44 2.95
CA GLN A 161 6.92 6.42 3.96
C GLN A 161 7.35 5.79 5.28
N VAL A 162 6.70 4.72 5.73
CA VAL A 162 6.79 4.25 7.12
C VAL A 162 7.49 2.89 7.31
N GLY A 163 7.83 2.20 6.25
CA GLY A 163 8.54 0.92 6.33
C GLY A 163 9.99 1.04 6.84
N ILE A 164 10.60 -0.09 7.11
CA ILE A 164 12.01 -0.24 7.53
C ILE A 164 12.29 0.50 8.86
N GLY A 165 11.54 0.12 9.92
CA GLY A 165 11.79 0.57 11.29
C GLY A 165 11.36 2.01 11.62
N ARG A 166 10.74 2.76 10.69
CA ARG A 166 10.32 4.15 10.91
C ARG A 166 9.35 4.35 12.05
N VAL A 167 8.56 3.33 12.40
CA VAL A 167 7.59 3.36 13.51
C VAL A 167 8.23 2.99 14.86
N GLY A 168 9.51 2.62 14.88
CA GLY A 168 10.29 2.34 16.08
C GLY A 168 10.05 0.96 16.68
N THR A 169 8.82 0.57 16.95
CA THR A 169 8.47 -0.70 17.60
C THR A 169 8.38 -1.88 16.62
N HIS A 170 8.19 -1.63 15.34
CA HIS A 170 8.02 -2.66 14.30
C HIS A 170 8.84 -2.31 13.06
N TYR A 171 9.20 -3.32 12.28
CA TYR A 171 9.94 -3.12 11.06
C TYR A 171 9.05 -2.55 9.92
N TRP A 172 7.78 -2.98 9.88
CA TRP A 172 6.75 -2.53 8.93
C TRP A 172 5.58 -1.87 9.66
N GLY A 173 5.05 -0.78 9.11
CA GLY A 173 3.96 -0.03 9.73
C GLY A 173 2.67 -0.84 9.88
N PHE A 174 2.34 -1.71 8.91
CA PHE A 174 1.15 -2.57 9.00
C PHE A 174 1.17 -3.53 10.20
N GLN A 175 2.35 -3.86 10.72
CA GLN A 175 2.50 -4.71 11.92
C GLN A 175 1.95 -4.06 13.20
N LEU A 176 1.84 -2.71 13.23
CA LEU A 176 1.16 -1.99 14.33
C LEU A 176 -0.32 -2.39 14.48
N HIS A 177 -0.91 -2.93 13.43
CA HIS A 177 -2.34 -3.23 13.35
C HIS A 177 -2.65 -4.73 13.36
N ASP A 178 -1.66 -5.59 13.59
CA ASP A 178 -1.79 -7.06 13.57
C ASP A 178 -2.47 -7.59 12.28
N VAL A 179 -2.09 -7.03 11.14
CA VAL A 179 -2.60 -7.45 9.82
C VAL A 179 -1.45 -7.87 8.90
N ILE A 180 -1.75 -8.73 7.94
CA ILE A 180 -0.87 -9.07 6.83
C ILE A 180 -1.57 -8.61 5.56
N PRO A 181 -1.01 -7.63 4.81
CA PRO A 181 -1.56 -7.20 3.53
C PRO A 181 -1.32 -8.26 2.44
N ASP A 182 -2.04 -8.15 1.33
CA ASP A 182 -1.83 -9.00 0.15
C ASP A 182 -0.65 -8.51 -0.69
N ILE A 183 -0.45 -7.18 -0.68
CA ILE A 183 0.64 -6.48 -1.37
C ILE A 183 1.22 -5.41 -0.44
N VAL A 184 2.55 -5.31 -0.42
CA VAL A 184 3.30 -4.23 0.24
C VAL A 184 4.06 -3.45 -0.81
N THR A 185 3.99 -2.13 -0.76
CA THR A 185 4.85 -1.25 -1.56
C THR A 185 5.83 -0.52 -0.65
N ILE A 186 7.09 -0.42 -1.09
CA ILE A 186 8.15 0.24 -0.34
C ILE A 186 9.01 1.10 -1.27
N GLY A 187 9.48 2.22 -0.77
CA GLY A 187 10.38 3.12 -1.51
C GLY A 187 11.31 3.85 -0.57
N LYS A 188 11.33 5.15 -0.61
CA LYS A 188 12.14 6.11 0.19
C LYS A 188 13.20 5.50 1.12
N PRO A 189 12.84 4.88 2.29
CA PRO A 189 13.83 4.35 3.22
C PRO A 189 14.64 3.18 2.65
N LEU A 190 14.08 2.41 1.69
CA LEU A 190 14.75 1.25 1.12
C LEU A 190 16.09 1.61 0.43
N GLY A 191 16.15 2.76 -0.23
CA GLY A 191 17.33 3.26 -0.90
C GLY A 191 18.12 4.32 -0.11
N ASN A 192 17.55 4.82 1.00
CA ASN A 192 18.13 5.89 1.83
C ASN A 192 18.72 7.05 1.01
N GLY A 193 17.92 7.56 0.06
CA GLY A 193 18.29 8.63 -0.87
C GLY A 193 18.64 8.14 -2.29
N HIS A 194 18.87 6.84 -2.49
CA HIS A 194 19.01 6.25 -3.82
C HIS A 194 17.65 5.84 -4.39
N PRO A 195 17.40 6.03 -5.70
CA PRO A 195 16.15 5.57 -6.35
C PRO A 195 16.01 4.06 -6.32
N LEU A 196 15.26 3.54 -5.33
CA LEU A 196 15.02 2.12 -5.13
C LEU A 196 13.67 1.93 -4.47
N ALA A 197 12.88 1.05 -5.03
CA ALA A 197 11.57 0.67 -4.51
C ALA A 197 11.26 -0.78 -4.84
N ALA A 198 10.23 -1.34 -4.22
CA ALA A 198 9.78 -2.69 -4.51
C ALA A 198 8.27 -2.83 -4.27
N VAL A 199 7.69 -3.82 -4.93
CA VAL A 199 6.39 -4.39 -4.65
C VAL A 199 6.61 -5.81 -4.16
N ILE A 200 6.07 -6.13 -3.00
CA ILE A 200 6.12 -7.47 -2.42
C ILE A 200 4.69 -8.00 -2.35
N CYS A 201 4.47 -9.22 -2.78
CA CYS A 201 3.14 -9.82 -2.79
C CYS A 201 3.18 -11.31 -2.43
N THR A 202 1.99 -11.90 -2.27
CA THR A 202 1.85 -13.33 -2.07
C THR A 202 2.13 -14.09 -3.38
N GLN A 203 2.42 -15.39 -3.28
CA GLN A 203 2.67 -16.25 -4.42
C GLN A 203 1.46 -16.32 -5.36
N ASP A 204 0.25 -16.42 -4.82
CA ASP A 204 -1.00 -16.50 -5.60
C ASP A 204 -1.22 -15.25 -6.47
N ILE A 205 -0.90 -14.07 -5.92
CA ILE A 205 -0.98 -12.81 -6.66
C ILE A 205 0.05 -12.77 -7.79
N ALA A 206 1.28 -13.18 -7.53
CA ALA A 206 2.32 -13.24 -8.55
C ALA A 206 1.94 -14.19 -9.70
N GLU A 207 1.39 -15.37 -9.39
CA GLU A 207 0.90 -16.34 -10.38
C GLU A 207 -0.28 -15.79 -11.17
N GLY A 208 -1.26 -15.16 -10.50
CA GLY A 208 -2.40 -14.51 -11.15
C GLY A 208 -2.03 -13.33 -12.05
N PHE A 209 -0.96 -12.61 -11.68
CA PHE A 209 -0.41 -11.52 -12.48
C PHE A 209 0.38 -12.01 -13.70
N ALA A 210 0.97 -13.19 -13.66
CA ALA A 210 1.71 -13.83 -14.77
C ALA A 210 0.75 -14.32 -15.89
N ASN A 211 -0.02 -13.39 -16.46
CA ASN A 211 -1.12 -13.65 -17.39
C ASN A 211 -0.68 -13.68 -18.88
N GLY A 212 0.61 -13.66 -19.18
CA GLY A 212 1.17 -13.63 -20.53
C GLY A 212 1.48 -12.22 -21.06
N MET A 213 0.98 -11.14 -20.41
CA MET A 213 1.44 -9.78 -20.66
C MET A 213 2.70 -9.54 -19.82
N GLU A 214 3.86 -9.54 -20.47
CA GLU A 214 5.14 -9.37 -19.80
C GLU A 214 5.18 -8.08 -18.97
N TYR A 215 5.66 -8.21 -17.72
CA TYR A 215 6.08 -7.07 -16.93
C TYR A 215 7.60 -6.91 -17.01
N PHE A 216 8.04 -5.74 -17.39
CA PHE A 216 9.44 -5.41 -17.54
C PHE A 216 9.75 -4.04 -16.93
N ASN A 217 10.83 -3.96 -16.17
CA ASN A 217 11.38 -2.71 -15.63
C ASN A 217 12.89 -2.68 -15.86
N THR A 218 13.38 -1.75 -16.69
CA THR A 218 14.77 -1.73 -17.16
C THR A 218 15.76 -1.59 -16.01
N PHE A 219 15.48 -0.74 -15.03
CA PHE A 219 16.39 -0.43 -13.92
C PHE A 219 16.02 -1.10 -12.61
N GLY A 220 14.85 -1.72 -12.52
CA GLY A 220 14.41 -2.46 -11.34
C GLY A 220 15.35 -3.63 -11.05
N GLY A 221 15.88 -3.67 -9.83
CA GLY A 221 16.76 -4.74 -9.39
C GLY A 221 18.17 -4.72 -10.00
N ASN A 222 18.64 -3.59 -10.52
CA ASN A 222 20.02 -3.47 -11.04
C ASN A 222 21.06 -3.67 -9.91
N PRO A 223 22.29 -4.09 -10.24
CA PRO A 223 23.30 -4.44 -9.24
C PRO A 223 23.67 -3.31 -8.28
N VAL A 224 23.68 -2.05 -8.75
CA VAL A 224 24.04 -0.89 -7.92
C VAL A 224 22.97 -0.65 -6.87
N SER A 225 21.70 -0.55 -7.29
CA SER A 225 20.56 -0.36 -6.40
C SER A 225 20.43 -1.52 -5.40
N CYS A 226 20.60 -2.77 -5.84
CA CYS A 226 20.57 -3.93 -4.96
C CYS A 226 21.69 -3.92 -3.90
N SER A 227 22.89 -3.45 -4.25
CA SER A 227 23.99 -3.35 -3.30
C SER A 227 23.72 -2.27 -2.25
N ILE A 228 23.19 -1.13 -2.67
CA ILE A 228 22.79 -0.05 -1.76
C ILE A 228 21.67 -0.49 -0.82
N GLY A 229 20.59 -1.07 -1.36
CA GLY A 229 19.48 -1.53 -0.54
C GLY A 229 19.87 -2.62 0.45
N LEU A 230 20.72 -3.57 0.04
CA LEU A 230 21.25 -4.60 0.94
C LEU A 230 22.03 -3.98 2.11
N GLU A 231 22.83 -2.96 1.84
CA GLU A 231 23.61 -2.29 2.88
C GLU A 231 22.71 -1.46 3.81
N VAL A 232 21.66 -0.81 3.28
CA VAL A 232 20.67 -0.12 4.11
C VAL A 232 20.02 -1.08 5.10
N LEU A 233 19.55 -2.26 4.64
CA LEU A 233 18.95 -3.26 5.54
C LEU A 233 19.93 -3.75 6.60
N ARG A 234 21.20 -3.96 6.23
CA ARG A 234 22.25 -4.38 7.16
C ARG A 234 22.53 -3.33 8.22
N VAL A 235 22.68 -2.08 7.84
CA VAL A 235 22.93 -0.97 8.78
C VAL A 235 21.78 -0.86 9.78
N VAL A 236 20.53 -0.89 9.31
CA VAL A 236 19.35 -0.84 10.20
C VAL A 236 19.36 -2.00 11.20
N ARG A 237 19.67 -3.23 10.75
CA ARG A 237 19.76 -4.40 11.62
C ARG A 237 20.97 -4.34 12.56
N ASP A 238 22.18 -4.09 12.03
CA ASP A 238 23.44 -4.25 12.77
C ASP A 238 23.66 -3.11 13.77
N GLU A 239 23.13 -1.92 13.50
CA GLU A 239 23.14 -0.77 14.42
C GLU A 239 21.87 -0.69 15.30
N ASN A 240 20.92 -1.61 15.11
CA ASN A 240 19.68 -1.68 15.87
C ASN A 240 18.88 -0.35 15.87
N LEU A 241 18.73 0.21 14.67
CA LEU A 241 18.06 1.50 14.44
C LEU A 241 16.52 1.35 14.49
#